data_2c606757eca6544926a74e8622b326ad
#
_entry.id   2c606757eca6544926a74e8622b326ad
#
_cell.length_a   1.000
_cell.length_b   1.000
_cell.length_c   1.000
_cell.angle_alpha   90.00
_cell.angle_beta   90.00
_cell.angle_gamma   90.00
#
_symmetry.space_group_name_H-M   'P 1'
#
loop_
_entity.id
_entity.type
_entity.pdbx_description
1 polymer ?
#
loop_
_entity_poly.entity_id
_entity_poly.type
_entity_poly.pdbx_seq_one_letter_code
_entity_poly.pdbx_strand_id
1 'polypeptide(L)'
;WLESDLEQKEACYVVSLSTRTLVYKGMLSSVQLRYYFPDLVNPYFTSGLALVHSRFSTNTFPTWSLAQPFRLLGHNGEINTIRGNRSWMESREGVLHPDLLCPLEELGPVVQRGMSDSASLDNVLEFFVQSGMTLPHALAMLIPESYNDKNPISAELKAFYEYHSIFMEPWDGPA
;
A
#
# COMPACT_ATOMS: atom_id res chain seq x y z
N TRP A 1 12.85 4.83 -7.71
CA TRP A 1 14.02 5.60 -8.17
C TRP A 1 13.62 6.86 -8.92
N LEU A 2 12.87 6.75 -10.00
CA LEU A 2 12.38 7.92 -10.76
C LEU A 2 11.51 8.86 -9.91
N GLU A 3 10.63 8.33 -9.08
CA GLU A 3 9.83 9.12 -8.13
C GLU A 3 10.72 9.86 -7.15
N SER A 4 11.63 9.17 -6.48
CA SER A 4 12.54 9.76 -5.50
C SER A 4 13.40 10.88 -6.09
N ASP A 5 13.92 10.69 -7.30
CA ASP A 5 14.76 11.71 -7.98
C ASP A 5 13.94 12.95 -8.40
N LEU A 6 12.71 12.76 -8.85
CA LEU A 6 11.81 13.85 -9.22
C LEU A 6 11.29 14.62 -8.00
N GLU A 7 10.93 13.92 -6.95
CA GLU A 7 10.40 14.53 -5.73
C GLU A 7 11.47 15.32 -4.96
N GLN A 8 12.74 14.91 -5.05
CA GLN A 8 13.86 15.64 -4.41
C GLN A 8 14.25 16.90 -5.18
N LYS A 9 14.12 16.92 -6.49
CA LYS A 9 14.57 18.04 -7.33
C LYS A 9 13.52 19.11 -7.53
N GLU A 10 12.26 18.73 -7.56
CA GLU A 10 11.13 19.63 -7.76
C GLU A 10 10.05 19.27 -6.75
N ALA A 11 9.36 20.25 -6.18
CA ALA A 11 8.26 20.01 -5.24
C ALA A 11 7.03 19.41 -5.98
N CYS A 12 7.19 18.24 -6.56
CA CYS A 12 6.16 17.48 -7.25
C CYS A 12 5.94 16.12 -6.58
N TYR A 13 4.76 15.56 -6.77
CA TYR A 13 4.39 14.25 -6.30
C TYR A 13 3.90 13.40 -7.47
N VAL A 14 4.49 12.22 -7.66
CA VAL A 14 4.08 11.26 -8.67
C VAL A 14 2.94 10.40 -8.12
N VAL A 15 1.74 10.61 -8.61
CA VAL A 15 0.53 9.91 -8.13
C VAL A 15 0.57 8.42 -8.44
N SER A 16 0.98 8.06 -9.66
CA SER A 16 1.23 6.67 -10.06
C SER A 16 2.15 6.61 -11.27
N LEU A 17 3.04 5.64 -11.28
CA LEU A 17 3.92 5.33 -12.41
C LEU A 17 3.95 3.81 -12.58
N SER A 18 2.95 3.26 -13.26
CA SER A 18 2.77 1.83 -13.42
C SER A 18 2.12 1.51 -14.77
N THR A 19 2.46 0.35 -15.31
CA THR A 19 1.80 -0.21 -16.50
C THR A 19 0.56 -1.04 -16.16
N ARG A 20 0.26 -1.23 -14.87
CA ARG A 20 -0.83 -2.10 -14.40
C ARG A 20 -1.91 -1.36 -13.64
N THR A 21 -1.56 -0.30 -12.94
CA THR A 21 -2.47 0.47 -12.09
C THR A 21 -2.42 1.94 -12.48
N LEU A 22 -3.54 2.62 -12.35
CA LEU A 22 -3.67 4.05 -12.57
C LEU A 22 -4.41 4.64 -11.37
N VAL A 23 -3.85 5.70 -10.79
CA VAL A 23 -4.42 6.35 -9.61
C VAL A 23 -4.85 7.76 -9.96
N TYR A 24 -6.10 8.10 -9.70
CA TYR A 24 -6.64 9.44 -9.78
C TYR A 24 -6.85 10.00 -8.37
N LYS A 25 -6.36 11.20 -8.12
CA LYS A 25 -6.56 11.92 -6.85
C LYS A 25 -7.08 13.32 -7.14
N GLY A 26 -7.99 13.79 -6.30
CA GLY A 26 -8.51 15.15 -6.41
C GLY A 26 -9.36 15.51 -5.20
N MET A 27 -9.33 16.79 -4.82
CA MET A 27 -10.28 17.36 -3.85
C MET A 27 -11.58 17.70 -4.58
N LEU A 28 -12.31 16.64 -4.95
CA LEU A 28 -13.48 16.71 -5.82
C LEU A 28 -14.67 16.01 -5.15
N SER A 29 -15.86 16.49 -5.42
CA SER A 29 -17.07 15.70 -5.14
C SER A 29 -17.18 14.55 -6.14
N SER A 30 -17.90 13.48 -5.78
CA SER A 30 -18.10 12.32 -6.63
C SER A 30 -18.69 12.67 -8.01
N VAL A 31 -19.51 13.72 -8.08
CA VAL A 31 -20.09 14.21 -9.35
C VAL A 31 -19.03 14.88 -10.25
N GLN A 32 -18.08 15.58 -9.63
CA GLN A 32 -17.03 16.30 -10.37
C GLN A 32 -15.97 15.37 -10.93
N LEU A 33 -15.77 14.19 -10.36
CA LEU A 33 -14.71 13.24 -10.71
C LEU A 33 -14.69 12.93 -12.21
N ARG A 34 -15.84 12.60 -12.80
CA ARG A 34 -15.97 12.27 -14.23
C ARG A 34 -15.72 13.42 -15.18
N TYR A 35 -15.91 14.66 -14.70
CA TYR A 35 -15.65 15.86 -15.50
C TYR A 35 -14.17 16.25 -15.46
N TYR A 36 -13.53 16.02 -14.32
CA TYR A 36 -12.13 16.32 -14.13
C TYR A 36 -11.22 15.26 -14.77
N PHE A 37 -11.62 13.99 -14.71
CA PHE A 37 -10.93 12.87 -15.34
C PHE A 37 -11.82 12.28 -16.46
N PRO A 38 -11.73 12.81 -17.69
CA PRO A 38 -12.59 12.39 -18.79
C PRO A 38 -12.37 10.94 -19.22
N ASP A 39 -11.22 10.33 -18.90
CA ASP A 39 -10.95 8.92 -19.14
C ASP A 39 -11.99 8.01 -18.48
N LEU A 40 -12.50 8.39 -17.30
CA LEU A 40 -13.48 7.60 -16.55
C LEU A 40 -14.84 7.46 -17.25
N VAL A 41 -15.11 8.25 -18.27
CA VAL A 41 -16.33 8.15 -19.10
C VAL A 41 -16.05 7.65 -20.50
N ASN A 42 -14.79 7.32 -20.81
CA ASN A 42 -14.42 6.76 -22.10
C ASN A 42 -14.85 5.28 -22.16
N PRO A 43 -15.67 4.86 -23.14
CA PRO A 43 -16.14 3.48 -23.25
C PRO A 43 -15.03 2.45 -23.51
N TYR A 44 -13.86 2.89 -23.95
CA TYR A 44 -12.68 2.05 -24.14
C TYR A 44 -11.81 1.93 -22.89
N PHE A 45 -12.06 2.75 -21.86
CA PHE A 45 -11.37 2.67 -20.59
C PHE A 45 -12.05 1.62 -19.70
N THR A 46 -11.51 0.41 -19.70
CA THR A 46 -12.06 -0.72 -18.96
C THR A 46 -11.09 -1.17 -17.87
N SER A 47 -11.61 -1.55 -16.72
CA SER A 47 -10.82 -2.08 -15.61
C SER A 47 -11.52 -3.27 -14.98
N GLY A 48 -10.74 -4.25 -14.52
CA GLY A 48 -11.25 -5.42 -13.77
C GLY A 48 -11.53 -5.11 -12.31
N LEU A 49 -10.94 -4.03 -11.77
CA LEU A 49 -11.07 -3.62 -10.37
C LEU A 49 -11.01 -2.10 -10.26
N ALA A 50 -11.80 -1.53 -9.39
CA ALA A 50 -11.70 -0.12 -9.00
C ALA A 50 -11.73 0.01 -7.47
N LEU A 51 -10.67 0.60 -6.90
CA LEU A 51 -10.65 1.04 -5.51
C LEU A 51 -11.07 2.51 -5.45
N VAL A 52 -12.08 2.80 -4.62
CA VAL A 52 -12.62 4.15 -4.48
C VAL A 52 -12.58 4.57 -3.02
N HIS A 53 -12.00 5.71 -2.73
CA HIS A 53 -11.95 6.28 -1.39
C HIS A 53 -12.44 7.73 -1.42
N SER A 54 -13.43 8.05 -0.61
CA SER A 54 -14.07 9.38 -0.61
C SER A 54 -13.38 10.40 0.31
N ARG A 55 -12.58 9.96 1.28
CA ARG A 55 -11.84 10.86 2.17
C ARG A 55 -10.47 11.15 1.60
N PHE A 56 -10.07 12.40 1.64
CA PHE A 56 -8.74 12.82 1.20
C PHE A 56 -7.65 12.29 2.16
N SER A 57 -7.80 12.53 3.45
CA SER A 57 -6.89 11.98 4.48
C SER A 57 -7.61 11.80 5.81
N THR A 58 -7.02 10.98 6.71
CA THR A 58 -7.46 10.79 8.10
C THR A 58 -6.28 10.95 9.03
N ASN A 59 -6.49 11.60 10.20
CA ASN A 59 -5.53 11.67 11.30
C ASN A 59 -4.13 12.25 10.96
N THR A 60 -3.92 12.73 9.74
CA THR A 60 -2.67 13.35 9.30
C THR A 60 -2.95 14.69 8.66
N PHE A 61 -1.95 15.57 8.62
CA PHE A 61 -2.06 16.81 7.87
C PHE A 61 -2.27 16.46 6.38
N PRO A 62 -3.28 17.02 5.70
CA PRO A 62 -3.60 16.64 4.34
C PRO A 62 -2.47 17.05 3.38
N THR A 63 -1.88 16.05 2.73
CA THR A 63 -0.91 16.22 1.66
C THR A 63 -1.28 15.31 0.49
N TRP A 64 -0.82 15.62 -0.70
CA TRP A 64 -1.12 14.79 -1.87
C TRP A 64 -0.53 13.38 -1.75
N SER A 65 0.64 13.22 -1.15
CA SER A 65 1.28 11.93 -0.91
C SER A 65 0.50 11.05 0.07
N LEU A 66 -0.24 11.66 0.99
CA LEU A 66 -1.06 10.95 1.98
C LEU A 66 -2.53 10.85 1.59
N ALA A 67 -2.92 11.42 0.44
CA ALA A 67 -4.28 11.33 -0.07
C ALA A 67 -4.62 9.92 -0.54
N GLN A 68 -5.81 9.45 -0.16
CA GLN A 68 -6.31 8.15 -0.59
C GLN A 68 -7.11 8.25 -1.91
N PRO A 69 -7.22 7.14 -2.67
CA PRO A 69 -6.57 5.84 -2.45
C PRO A 69 -5.07 5.91 -2.73
N PHE A 70 -4.32 4.99 -2.14
CA PHE A 70 -2.91 4.77 -2.47
C PHE A 70 -2.77 3.95 -3.76
N ARG A 71 -1.59 3.43 -4.06
CA ARG A 71 -1.32 2.69 -5.30
C ARG A 71 -1.97 1.31 -5.32
N LEU A 72 -1.97 0.61 -4.20
CA LEU A 72 -2.52 -0.74 -4.04
C LEU A 72 -3.56 -0.85 -2.93
N LEU A 73 -3.73 0.19 -2.11
CA LEU A 73 -4.53 0.17 -0.90
C LEU A 73 -5.51 1.34 -0.83
N GLY A 74 -6.73 1.06 -0.39
CA GLY A 74 -7.67 2.02 0.17
C GLY A 74 -8.02 1.56 1.58
N HIS A 75 -7.66 2.34 2.61
CA HIS A 75 -7.81 1.95 4.01
C HIS A 75 -8.53 3.04 4.79
N ASN A 76 -9.51 2.65 5.59
CA ASN A 76 -10.34 3.56 6.38
C ASN A 76 -10.34 3.20 7.87
N GLY A 77 -9.20 2.83 8.39
CA GLY A 77 -9.01 2.47 9.79
C GLY A 77 -7.70 3.03 10.35
N GLU A 78 -7.21 2.40 11.38
CA GLU A 78 -5.92 2.68 12.01
C GLU A 78 -5.15 1.38 12.26
N ILE A 79 -3.86 1.37 11.97
CA ILE A 79 -2.99 0.23 12.25
C ILE A 79 -2.36 0.46 13.62
N ASN A 80 -2.88 -0.20 14.64
CA ASN A 80 -2.45 -0.03 16.03
C ASN A 80 -1.02 -0.51 16.26
N THR A 81 -0.58 -1.52 15.50
CA THR A 81 0.77 -2.11 15.59
C THR A 81 1.82 -1.36 14.78
N ILE A 82 1.47 -0.27 14.11
CA ILE A 82 2.29 0.45 13.13
C ILE A 82 3.74 0.73 13.57
N ARG A 83 3.94 1.08 14.84
CA ARG A 83 5.28 1.37 15.36
C ARG A 83 6.18 0.14 15.31
N GLY A 84 5.67 -1.01 15.72
CA GLY A 84 6.38 -2.28 15.64
C GLY A 84 6.63 -2.70 14.20
N ASN A 85 5.59 -2.60 13.37
CA ASN A 85 5.67 -2.95 11.95
C ASN A 85 6.77 -2.15 11.21
N ARG A 86 6.85 -0.85 11.45
CA ARG A 86 7.91 0.02 10.89
C ARG A 86 9.29 -0.41 11.35
N SER A 87 9.48 -0.62 12.65
CA SER A 87 10.77 -1.02 13.22
C SER A 87 11.25 -2.37 12.65
N TRP A 88 10.33 -3.31 12.49
CA TRP A 88 10.64 -4.60 11.88
C TRP A 88 11.00 -4.49 10.40
N MET A 89 10.29 -3.66 9.63
CA MET A 89 10.62 -3.41 8.22
C MET A 89 11.97 -2.73 8.08
N GLU A 90 12.27 -1.70 8.85
CA GLU A 90 13.59 -1.05 8.88
C GLU A 90 14.71 -2.07 9.19
N SER A 91 14.48 -2.99 10.13
CA SER A 91 15.44 -4.03 10.46
C SER A 91 15.65 -5.03 9.31
N ARG A 92 14.59 -5.37 8.59
CA ARG A 92 14.66 -6.30 7.43
C ARG A 92 15.37 -5.66 6.24
N GLU A 93 15.19 -4.37 6.01
CA GLU A 93 15.86 -3.66 4.92
C GLU A 93 17.38 -3.84 4.97
N GLY A 94 17.97 -3.89 6.17
CA GLY A 94 19.39 -4.12 6.36
C GLY A 94 19.90 -5.52 5.98
N VAL A 95 19.03 -6.49 5.80
CA VAL A 95 19.36 -7.90 5.46
C VAL A 95 18.75 -8.38 4.15
N LEU A 96 17.92 -7.56 3.51
CA LEU A 96 17.36 -7.88 2.21
C LEU A 96 18.47 -7.85 1.15
N HIS A 97 18.74 -8.99 0.55
CA HIS A 97 19.66 -9.09 -0.58
C HIS A 97 18.97 -8.64 -1.88
N PRO A 98 19.62 -7.77 -2.65
CA PRO A 98 19.02 -7.20 -3.85
C PRO A 98 19.22 -8.08 -5.06
N ASP A 99 18.51 -9.20 -5.17
CA ASP A 99 18.16 -9.74 -6.49
C ASP A 99 17.02 -8.92 -7.14
N LEU A 100 16.72 -7.77 -6.56
CA LEU A 100 15.80 -6.78 -7.06
C LEU A 100 16.43 -6.03 -8.26
N LEU A 101 15.57 -5.50 -9.13
CA LEU A 101 15.93 -4.80 -10.37
C LEU A 101 16.85 -3.56 -10.16
N CYS A 102 17.06 -3.12 -8.92
CA CYS A 102 18.00 -2.08 -8.54
C CYS A 102 18.50 -2.28 -7.10
N PRO A 103 19.66 -1.75 -6.74
CA PRO A 103 20.17 -1.77 -5.38
C PRO A 103 19.18 -1.10 -4.40
N LEU A 104 18.94 -1.73 -3.25
CA LEU A 104 18.08 -1.17 -2.19
C LEU A 104 18.52 0.23 -1.74
N GLU A 105 19.81 0.51 -1.81
CA GLU A 105 20.40 1.82 -1.51
C GLU A 105 19.86 2.94 -2.43
N GLU A 106 19.47 2.59 -3.65
CA GLU A 106 18.89 3.53 -4.62
C GLU A 106 17.38 3.69 -4.46
N LEU A 107 16.70 2.70 -3.86
CA LEU A 107 15.25 2.76 -3.62
C LEU A 107 14.90 3.67 -2.44
N GLY A 108 15.86 3.92 -1.52
CA GLY A 108 15.59 4.53 -0.23
C GLY A 108 14.80 3.57 0.69
N PRO A 109 14.43 4.00 1.88
CA PRO A 109 13.72 3.15 2.80
C PRO A 109 12.31 2.80 2.27
N VAL A 110 11.91 1.53 2.38
CA VAL A 110 10.55 1.07 2.03
C VAL A 110 9.53 1.81 2.89
N VAL A 111 9.82 1.94 4.18
CA VAL A 111 9.00 2.70 5.12
C VAL A 111 9.62 4.07 5.37
N GLN A 112 9.04 5.07 4.76
CA GLN A 112 9.51 6.45 4.91
C GLN A 112 9.03 7.08 6.21
N ARG A 113 9.87 7.92 6.82
CA ARG A 113 9.51 8.68 8.03
C ARG A 113 8.41 9.70 7.74
N GLY A 114 7.48 9.86 8.66
CA GLY A 114 6.39 10.85 8.53
C GLY A 114 5.20 10.41 7.68
N MET A 115 5.24 9.21 7.09
CA MET A 115 4.11 8.64 6.39
C MET A 115 2.97 8.26 7.35
N SER A 116 1.73 8.22 6.85
CA SER A 116 0.62 7.62 7.60
C SER A 116 0.82 6.10 7.74
N ASP A 117 0.05 5.47 8.62
CA ASP A 117 0.02 4.02 8.76
C ASP A 117 -0.35 3.32 7.46
N SER A 118 -1.42 3.77 6.84
CA SER A 118 -1.91 3.25 5.54
C SER A 118 -0.89 3.44 4.42
N ALA A 119 -0.21 4.58 4.37
CA ALA A 119 0.83 4.82 3.37
C ALA A 119 2.06 3.93 3.60
N SER A 120 2.41 3.65 4.85
CA SER A 120 3.48 2.71 5.19
C SER A 120 3.13 1.29 4.74
N LEU A 121 1.88 0.87 4.97
CA LEU A 121 1.38 -0.43 4.51
C LEU A 121 1.36 -0.52 2.98
N ASP A 122 0.92 0.54 2.28
CA ASP A 122 0.91 0.57 0.81
C ASP A 122 2.32 0.40 0.23
N ASN A 123 3.32 1.07 0.81
CA ASN A 123 4.72 0.94 0.40
C ASN A 123 5.24 -0.49 0.61
N VAL A 124 4.96 -1.10 1.75
CA VAL A 124 5.37 -2.48 2.05
C VAL A 124 4.67 -3.46 1.10
N LEU A 125 3.39 -3.25 0.85
CA LEU A 125 2.61 -4.07 -0.08
C LEU A 125 3.16 -3.96 -1.51
N GLU A 126 3.44 -2.75 -1.98
CA GLU A 126 4.05 -2.52 -3.27
C GLU A 126 5.43 -3.18 -3.37
N PHE A 127 6.25 -3.06 -2.35
CA PHE A 127 7.55 -3.70 -2.29
C PHE A 127 7.46 -5.23 -2.50
N PHE A 128 6.56 -5.91 -1.80
CA PHE A 128 6.37 -7.35 -1.97
C PHE A 128 5.82 -7.73 -3.35
N VAL A 129 4.89 -6.95 -3.88
CA VAL A 129 4.33 -7.19 -5.21
C VAL A 129 5.39 -6.99 -6.29
N GLN A 130 6.22 -5.97 -6.19
CA GLN A 130 7.32 -5.73 -7.14
C GLN A 130 8.43 -6.78 -7.01
N SER A 131 8.59 -7.35 -5.82
CA SER A 131 9.50 -8.50 -5.59
C SER A 131 8.95 -9.84 -6.12
N GLY A 132 7.79 -9.84 -6.78
CA GLY A 132 7.21 -11.01 -7.45
C GLY A 132 6.13 -11.74 -6.65
N MET A 133 5.77 -11.28 -5.45
CA MET A 133 4.65 -11.84 -4.70
C MET A 133 3.33 -11.41 -5.33
N THR A 134 2.33 -12.30 -5.33
CA THR A 134 0.99 -11.89 -5.79
C THR A 134 0.32 -11.00 -4.75
N LEU A 135 -0.49 -10.04 -5.19
CA LEU A 135 -1.19 -9.11 -4.29
C LEU A 135 -2.05 -9.82 -3.22
N PRO A 136 -2.87 -10.85 -3.55
CA PRO A 136 -3.62 -11.58 -2.52
C PRO A 136 -2.71 -12.28 -1.49
N HIS A 137 -1.59 -12.83 -1.91
CA HIS A 137 -0.63 -13.46 -1.01
C HIS A 137 -0.02 -12.42 -0.04
N ALA A 138 0.47 -11.30 -0.56
CA ALA A 138 1.04 -10.23 0.24
C ALA A 138 0.03 -9.66 1.25
N LEU A 139 -1.21 -9.43 0.83
CA LEU A 139 -2.28 -8.96 1.72
C LEU A 139 -2.59 -9.97 2.81
N ALA A 140 -2.77 -11.25 2.47
CA ALA A 140 -3.07 -12.29 3.45
C ALA A 140 -1.91 -12.50 4.45
N MET A 141 -0.66 -12.30 4.03
CA MET A 141 0.51 -12.36 4.91
C MET A 141 0.57 -11.16 5.88
N LEU A 142 0.33 -9.95 5.36
CA LEU A 142 0.43 -8.72 6.14
C LEU A 142 -0.77 -8.50 7.06
N ILE A 143 -1.97 -8.89 6.61
CA ILE A 143 -3.24 -8.68 7.30
C ILE A 143 -3.95 -10.03 7.43
N PRO A 144 -3.46 -10.91 8.32
CA PRO A 144 -4.11 -12.19 8.54
C PRO A 144 -5.51 -12.01 9.14
N GLU A 145 -6.46 -12.78 8.63
CA GLU A 145 -7.81 -12.80 9.16
C GLU A 145 -7.82 -13.28 10.62
N SER A 146 -8.57 -12.60 11.46
CA SER A 146 -8.78 -13.05 12.85
C SER A 146 -9.65 -14.29 12.89
N TYR A 147 -9.19 -15.34 13.56
CA TYR A 147 -9.91 -16.61 13.68
C TYR A 147 -9.94 -17.11 15.12
N ASN A 148 -11.02 -17.78 15.46
CA ASN A 148 -11.24 -18.42 16.76
C ASN A 148 -12.31 -19.52 16.63
N ASP A 149 -12.70 -20.14 17.75
CA ASP A 149 -13.69 -21.20 17.77
C ASP A 149 -15.08 -20.79 17.20
N LYS A 150 -15.40 -19.49 17.22
CA LYS A 150 -16.65 -18.94 16.67
C LYS A 150 -16.51 -18.55 15.20
N ASN A 151 -15.30 -18.28 14.75
CA ASN A 151 -14.97 -17.94 13.37
C ASN A 151 -13.80 -18.82 12.91
N PRO A 152 -14.03 -20.12 12.65
CA PRO A 152 -12.97 -21.03 12.23
C PRO A 152 -12.58 -20.77 10.78
N ILE A 153 -11.30 -20.92 10.49
CA ILE A 153 -10.75 -20.93 9.13
C ILE A 153 -10.34 -22.35 8.73
N SER A 154 -10.07 -22.57 7.42
CA SER A 154 -9.58 -23.87 6.95
C SER A 154 -8.20 -24.19 7.53
N ALA A 155 -7.85 -25.47 7.59
CA ALA A 155 -6.55 -25.92 8.08
C ALA A 155 -5.41 -25.38 7.21
N GLU A 156 -5.62 -25.28 5.91
CA GLU A 156 -4.66 -24.76 4.94
C GLU A 156 -4.40 -23.27 5.17
N LEU A 157 -5.45 -22.49 5.39
CA LEU A 157 -5.33 -21.05 5.66
C LEU A 157 -4.66 -20.80 7.02
N LYS A 158 -4.98 -21.62 8.02
CA LYS A 158 -4.31 -21.57 9.32
C LYS A 158 -2.82 -21.86 9.19
N ALA A 159 -2.44 -22.92 8.48
CA ALA A 159 -1.04 -23.26 8.23
C ALA A 159 -0.31 -22.15 7.46
N PHE A 160 -0.98 -21.50 6.51
CA PHE A 160 -0.45 -20.34 5.81
C PHE A 160 -0.14 -19.18 6.77
N TYR A 161 -1.06 -18.82 7.65
CA TYR A 161 -0.83 -17.75 8.64
C TYR A 161 0.26 -18.11 9.65
N GLU A 162 0.26 -19.35 10.17
CA GLU A 162 1.29 -19.83 11.07
C GLU A 162 2.69 -19.80 10.43
N TYR A 163 2.81 -20.20 9.17
CA TYR A 163 4.06 -20.14 8.43
C TYR A 163 4.55 -18.69 8.26
N HIS A 164 3.68 -17.80 7.81
CA HIS A 164 4.05 -16.42 7.56
C HIS A 164 4.33 -15.62 8.84
N SER A 165 3.69 -15.96 9.94
CA SER A 165 3.95 -15.30 11.24
C SER A 165 5.37 -15.47 11.77
N ILE A 166 6.12 -16.44 11.23
CA ILE A 166 7.55 -16.62 11.57
C ILE A 166 8.41 -15.52 10.96
N PHE A 167 7.97 -14.98 9.81
CA PHE A 167 8.76 -14.03 9.01
C PHE A 167 8.18 -12.62 9.02
N MET A 168 6.89 -12.49 9.26
CA MET A 168 6.17 -11.22 9.18
C MET A 168 5.18 -11.11 10.35
N GLU A 169 5.29 -10.04 11.10
CA GLU A 169 4.29 -9.65 12.10
C GLU A 169 3.03 -9.09 11.40
N PRO A 170 1.85 -9.35 11.95
CA PRO A 170 0.61 -8.81 11.40
C PRO A 170 0.57 -7.28 11.53
N TRP A 171 -0.01 -6.65 10.53
CA TRP A 171 -0.36 -5.23 10.55
C TRP A 171 -1.81 -5.14 11.03
N ASP A 172 -1.99 -4.91 12.31
CA ASP A 172 -3.26 -5.10 13.02
C ASP A 172 -3.84 -3.77 13.53
N GLY A 173 -5.14 -3.64 13.37
CA GLY A 173 -5.95 -2.52 13.81
C GLY A 173 -7.35 -2.56 13.21
N PRO A 174 -8.25 -1.66 13.62
CA PRO A 174 -9.57 -1.54 13.03
C PRO A 174 -9.44 -1.07 11.57
N ALA A 175 -10.13 -1.74 10.67
CA ALA A 175 -10.15 -1.45 9.23
C ALA A 175 -11.56 -1.44 8.66
#